data_1d43333808e7bba2355694c6fa109853
#
_entry.id   1d43333808e7bba2355694c6fa109853
#
_cell.length_a   1.000
_cell.length_b   1.000
_cell.length_c   1.000
_cell.angle_alpha   90.00
_cell.angle_beta   90.00
_cell.angle_gamma   90.00
#
_symmetry.space_group_name_H-M   'P 1'
#
loop_
_entity.id
_entity.type
_entity.pdbx_description
1 polymer ?
#
loop_
_entity_poly.entity_id
_entity_poly.type
_entity_poly.pdbx_seq_one_letter_code
_entity_poly.pdbx_strand_id
1 'polypeptide(L)'
;MEQVTDRIFAETKVRGCNPCFVKTSKGPVVIDTPQLPTKAVAMRDMVEAIGPIQYLINTEHHVDHIFGNYWFKGRTTIVHHQGVHERFMTVYPELDPFEYALEALPTDDPEGAARVPDRETYYANMGT
;
A
#
# COMPACT_ATOMS: atom_id res chain seq x y z
N MET A 1 -5.83 -11.80 6.43
CA MET A 1 -5.88 -10.76 7.50
C MET A 1 -6.47 -11.36 8.76
N GLU A 2 -5.94 -10.98 9.90
CA GLU A 2 -6.39 -11.40 11.24
C GLU A 2 -7.31 -10.30 11.83
N GLN A 3 -8.38 -10.72 12.48
CA GLN A 3 -9.22 -9.82 13.25
C GLN A 3 -8.56 -9.61 14.63
N VAL A 4 -8.12 -8.36 14.89
CA VAL A 4 -7.47 -7.98 16.15
C VAL A 4 -8.50 -7.55 17.20
N THR A 5 -9.52 -6.80 16.75
CA THR A 5 -10.69 -6.41 17.56
C THR A 5 -11.93 -6.44 16.68
N ASP A 6 -13.10 -6.14 17.23
CA ASP A 6 -14.35 -6.05 16.46
C ASP A 6 -14.26 -5.09 15.26
N ARG A 7 -13.31 -4.15 15.29
CA ARG A 7 -13.17 -3.10 14.28
C ARG A 7 -11.83 -3.08 13.56
N ILE A 8 -10.79 -3.72 14.09
CA ILE A 8 -9.42 -3.67 13.56
C ILE A 8 -9.05 -5.02 12.97
N PHE A 9 -8.55 -4.98 11.74
CA PHE A 9 -8.06 -6.14 11.00
C PHE A 9 -6.66 -5.84 10.48
N ALA A 10 -5.70 -6.74 10.71
CA ALA A 10 -4.31 -6.58 10.32
C ALA A 10 -3.82 -7.74 9.47
N GLU A 11 -2.93 -7.46 8.53
CA GLU A 11 -2.22 -8.48 7.78
C GLU A 11 -0.82 -8.66 8.35
N THR A 12 -0.62 -9.76 9.05
CA THR A 12 0.62 -10.05 9.79
C THR A 12 1.47 -11.14 9.13
N LYS A 13 1.02 -11.67 7.98
CA LYS A 13 1.67 -12.78 7.27
C LYS A 13 2.16 -12.38 5.87
N VAL A 14 2.43 -11.10 5.68
CA VAL A 14 3.05 -10.57 4.45
C VAL A 14 4.47 -10.09 4.74
N ARG A 15 5.26 -9.98 3.69
CA ARG A 15 6.58 -9.34 3.78
C ARG A 15 6.40 -7.83 3.99
N GLY A 16 7.25 -7.25 4.83
CA GLY A 16 7.29 -5.81 5.09
C GLY A 16 6.46 -5.41 6.30
N CYS A 17 5.71 -4.32 6.19
CA CYS A 17 4.88 -3.81 7.27
C CYS A 17 3.67 -4.71 7.59
N ASN A 18 2.92 -4.34 8.62
CA ASN A 18 1.65 -4.97 8.96
C ASN A 18 0.48 -4.04 8.59
N PRO A 19 0.10 -3.98 7.31
CA PRO A 19 -1.00 -3.12 6.90
C PRO A 19 -2.29 -3.55 7.56
N CYS A 20 -3.12 -2.58 7.90
CA CYS A 20 -4.36 -2.85 8.60
C CYS A 20 -5.51 -1.96 8.11
N PHE A 21 -6.72 -2.28 8.52
CA PHE A 21 -7.84 -1.36 8.38
C PHE A 21 -8.72 -1.33 9.62
N VAL A 22 -9.40 -0.22 9.78
CA VAL A 22 -10.32 0.04 10.89
C VAL A 22 -11.72 0.26 10.32
N LYS A 23 -12.70 -0.49 10.79
CA LYS A 23 -14.12 -0.24 10.49
C LYS A 23 -14.59 0.98 11.29
N THR A 24 -15.11 1.98 10.60
CA THR A 24 -15.75 3.15 11.25
C THR A 24 -17.22 3.25 10.85
N SER A 25 -17.97 4.09 11.53
CA SER A 25 -19.39 4.34 11.20
C SER A 25 -19.60 5.01 9.83
N LYS A 26 -18.54 5.59 9.27
CA LYS A 26 -18.57 6.27 7.95
C LYS A 26 -17.96 5.43 6.83
N GLY A 27 -17.42 4.27 7.14
CA GLY A 27 -16.70 3.40 6.22
C GLY A 27 -15.30 3.03 6.72
N PRO A 28 -14.63 2.10 6.07
CA PRO A 28 -13.30 1.66 6.50
C PRO A 28 -12.23 2.73 6.25
N VAL A 29 -11.22 2.73 7.12
CA VAL A 29 -9.96 3.48 6.97
C VAL A 29 -8.82 2.47 6.88
N VAL A 30 -8.03 2.55 5.82
CA VAL A 30 -6.85 1.70 5.59
C VAL A 30 -5.62 2.40 6.17
N ILE A 31 -4.72 1.65 6.78
CA ILE A 31 -3.45 2.13 7.34
C ILE A 31 -2.34 1.30 6.74
N ASP A 32 -1.47 1.96 6.00
CA ASP A 32 -0.42 1.38 5.16
C ASP A 32 -0.93 0.37 4.12
N THR A 33 -0.08 -0.01 3.21
CA THR A 33 -0.42 -0.94 2.12
C THR A 33 0.58 -2.07 2.03
N PRO A 34 0.14 -3.30 1.68
CA PRO A 34 1.09 -4.35 1.35
C PRO A 34 2.00 -3.96 0.20
N GLN A 35 3.30 -4.28 0.31
CA GLN A 35 4.26 -4.09 -0.77
C GLN A 35 3.95 -4.98 -1.98
N LEU A 36 3.42 -6.18 -1.76
CA LEU A 36 3.14 -7.14 -2.83
C LEU A 36 1.83 -6.77 -3.55
N PRO A 37 1.85 -6.58 -4.89
CA PRO A 37 0.70 -6.13 -5.66
C PRO A 37 -0.56 -6.98 -5.48
N THR A 38 -0.44 -8.32 -5.53
CA THR A 38 -1.60 -9.20 -5.35
C THR A 38 -2.20 -9.05 -3.95
N LYS A 39 -1.37 -8.83 -2.93
CA LYS A 39 -1.84 -8.59 -1.56
C LYS A 39 -2.50 -7.21 -1.41
N ALA A 40 -1.95 -6.18 -2.04
CA ALA A 40 -2.54 -4.85 -2.06
C ALA A 40 -3.93 -4.86 -2.73
N VAL A 41 -4.05 -5.53 -3.87
CA VAL A 41 -5.34 -5.71 -4.57
C VAL A 41 -6.32 -6.50 -3.71
N ALA A 42 -5.91 -7.63 -3.15
CA ALA A 42 -6.77 -8.46 -2.29
C ALA A 42 -7.25 -7.70 -1.04
N MET A 43 -6.36 -6.91 -0.41
CA MET A 43 -6.72 -6.07 0.73
C MET A 43 -7.74 -4.99 0.32
N ARG A 44 -7.48 -4.27 -0.78
CA ARG A 44 -8.40 -3.28 -1.31
C ARG A 44 -9.80 -3.88 -1.53
N ASP A 45 -9.88 -4.97 -2.27
CA ASP A 45 -11.15 -5.60 -2.63
C ASP A 45 -11.92 -6.08 -1.38
N MET A 46 -11.21 -6.64 -0.40
CA MET A 46 -11.80 -7.03 0.89
C MET A 46 -12.37 -5.82 1.64
N VAL A 47 -11.65 -4.71 1.67
CA VAL A 47 -12.08 -3.50 2.37
C VAL A 47 -13.22 -2.81 1.64
N GLU A 48 -13.19 -2.73 0.31
CA GLU A 48 -14.29 -2.18 -0.51
C GLU A 48 -15.58 -2.99 -0.37
N ALA A 49 -15.50 -4.29 -0.13
CA ALA A 49 -16.67 -5.13 0.15
C ALA A 49 -17.39 -4.75 1.46
N ILE A 50 -16.72 -4.06 2.39
CA ILE A 50 -17.32 -3.54 3.62
C ILE A 50 -18.03 -2.21 3.35
N GLY A 51 -17.48 -1.39 2.46
CA GLY A 51 -18.00 -0.08 2.08
C GLY A 51 -16.92 0.80 1.45
N PRO A 52 -17.28 2.01 0.98
CA PRO A 52 -16.33 2.95 0.41
C PRO A 52 -15.20 3.27 1.39
N ILE A 53 -13.96 3.10 0.94
CA ILE A 53 -12.77 3.42 1.75
C ILE A 53 -12.74 4.93 1.96
N GLN A 54 -12.76 5.38 3.22
CA GLN A 54 -12.76 6.81 3.55
C GLN A 54 -11.39 7.43 3.36
N TYR A 55 -10.36 6.76 3.87
CA TYR A 55 -8.97 7.21 3.78
C TYR A 55 -8.04 6.00 3.71
N LEU A 56 -6.91 6.20 3.03
CA LEU A 56 -5.70 5.42 3.17
C LEU A 56 -4.66 6.30 3.86
N ILE A 57 -4.19 5.89 5.03
CA ILE A 57 -3.21 6.65 5.82
C ILE A 57 -1.87 5.93 5.75
N ASN A 58 -0.82 6.60 5.29
CA ASN A 58 0.54 6.07 5.37
C ASN A 58 1.21 6.59 6.65
N THR A 59 1.74 5.67 7.44
CA THR A 59 2.41 5.99 8.70
C THR A 59 3.85 6.46 8.50
N GLU A 60 4.47 6.03 7.42
CA GLU A 60 5.84 6.38 7.06
C GLU A 60 6.10 6.28 5.55
N HIS A 61 7.37 6.45 5.14
CA HIS A 61 7.80 6.60 3.75
C HIS A 61 8.48 5.37 3.13
N HIS A 62 8.72 4.30 3.89
CA HIS A 62 9.40 3.12 3.33
C HIS A 62 8.50 2.38 2.33
N VAL A 63 9.17 1.72 1.39
CA VAL A 63 8.55 1.01 0.27
C VAL A 63 7.46 0.04 0.72
N ASP A 64 7.71 -0.71 1.79
CA ASP A 64 6.78 -1.70 2.32
C ASP A 64 5.52 -1.12 2.97
N HIS A 65 5.46 0.20 3.18
CA HIS A 65 4.27 0.91 3.66
C HIS A 65 3.47 1.60 2.55
N ILE A 66 4.13 2.03 1.47
CA ILE A 66 3.52 2.90 0.46
C ILE A 66 3.50 2.32 -0.96
N PHE A 67 4.27 1.26 -1.25
CA PHE A 67 4.33 0.72 -2.61
C PHE A 67 2.96 0.30 -3.14
N GLY A 68 2.12 -0.25 -2.28
CA GLY A 68 0.76 -0.66 -2.62
C GLY A 68 -0.23 0.47 -2.87
N ASN A 69 0.12 1.74 -2.58
CA ASN A 69 -0.76 2.90 -2.80
C ASN A 69 -1.28 2.99 -4.23
N TYR A 70 -0.46 2.59 -5.22
CA TYR A 70 -0.82 2.58 -6.62
C TYR A 70 -2.18 1.90 -6.88
N TRP A 71 -2.44 0.78 -6.20
CA TRP A 71 -3.69 0.02 -6.39
C TRP A 71 -4.90 0.61 -5.65
N PHE A 72 -4.69 1.62 -4.80
CA PHE A 72 -5.74 2.37 -4.10
C PHE A 72 -6.02 3.73 -4.75
N LYS A 73 -5.17 4.20 -5.68
CA LYS A 73 -5.33 5.49 -6.36
C LYS A 73 -6.70 5.60 -7.04
N GLY A 74 -7.38 6.71 -6.80
CA GLY A 74 -8.73 6.96 -7.34
C GLY A 74 -9.85 6.21 -6.61
N ARG A 75 -9.53 5.39 -5.60
CA ARG A 75 -10.51 4.67 -4.77
C ARG A 75 -10.74 5.34 -3.43
N THR A 76 -9.78 6.11 -2.96
CA THR A 76 -9.82 6.80 -1.68
C THR A 76 -8.89 8.01 -1.70
N THR A 77 -9.03 8.86 -0.68
CA THR A 77 -8.03 9.91 -0.41
C THR A 77 -6.86 9.32 0.36
N ILE A 78 -5.65 9.49 -0.17
CA ILE A 78 -4.42 9.07 0.50
C ILE A 78 -3.94 10.23 1.38
N VAL A 79 -3.65 9.93 2.64
CA VAL A 79 -3.22 10.89 3.67
C VAL A 79 -1.88 10.45 4.24
N HIS A 80 -0.91 11.34 4.24
CA HIS A 80 0.42 11.10 4.81
C HIS A 80 1.04 12.41 5.29
N HIS A 81 2.15 12.31 6.03
CA HIS A 81 2.95 13.47 6.37
C HIS A 81 3.53 14.11 5.10
N GLN A 82 3.58 15.44 5.03
CA GLN A 82 4.08 16.19 3.87
C GLN A 82 5.48 15.77 3.40
N GLY A 83 6.32 15.27 4.30
CA GLY A 83 7.67 14.78 3.99
C GLY A 83 7.73 13.36 3.43
N VAL A 84 6.62 12.62 3.30
CA VAL A 84 6.67 11.22 2.83
C VAL A 84 7.20 11.13 1.41
N HIS A 85 6.69 11.95 0.49
CA HIS A 85 7.15 11.97 -0.90
C HIS A 85 8.65 12.28 -1.00
N GLU A 86 9.07 13.37 -0.37
CA GLU A 86 10.48 13.78 -0.39
C GLU A 86 11.41 12.70 0.17
N ARG A 87 11.05 12.13 1.32
CA ARG A 87 11.84 11.08 1.95
C ARG A 87 11.85 9.80 1.13
N PHE A 88 10.72 9.39 0.58
CA PHE A 88 10.66 8.24 -0.31
C PHE A 88 11.60 8.39 -1.50
N MET A 89 11.64 9.58 -2.12
CA MET A 89 12.51 9.85 -3.26
C MET A 89 13.99 10.03 -2.90
N THR A 90 14.34 10.23 -1.62
CA THR A 90 15.72 10.54 -1.19
C THR A 90 16.38 9.48 -0.30
N VAL A 91 15.61 8.56 0.28
CA VAL A 91 16.14 7.51 1.18
C VAL A 91 17.03 6.50 0.45
N TYR A 92 16.78 6.30 -0.82
CA TYR A 92 17.53 5.37 -1.65
C TYR A 92 18.34 6.12 -2.71
N PRO A 93 19.42 6.85 -2.32
CA PRO A 93 20.15 7.71 -3.25
C PRO A 93 20.87 6.94 -4.38
N GLU A 94 21.20 5.67 -4.13
CA GLU A 94 21.93 4.81 -5.08
C GLU A 94 21.01 3.80 -5.77
N LEU A 95 19.78 3.64 -5.28
CA LEU A 95 18.80 2.68 -5.81
C LEU A 95 17.43 3.32 -5.81
N ASP A 96 16.83 3.38 -6.99
CA ASP A 96 15.45 3.86 -7.13
C ASP A 96 14.49 3.01 -6.29
N PRO A 97 13.59 3.62 -5.48
CA PRO A 97 12.65 2.87 -4.64
C PRO A 97 11.73 1.94 -5.43
N PHE A 98 11.37 2.30 -6.65
CA PHE A 98 10.58 1.45 -7.54
C PHE A 98 11.37 0.20 -7.94
N GLU A 99 12.62 0.35 -8.39
CA GLU A 99 13.49 -0.77 -8.74
C GLU A 99 13.75 -1.68 -7.51
N TYR A 100 13.99 -1.08 -6.35
CA TYR A 100 14.13 -1.82 -5.09
C TYR A 100 12.92 -2.69 -4.79
N ALA A 101 11.71 -2.14 -4.96
CA ALA A 101 10.49 -2.90 -4.76
C ALA A 101 10.34 -4.07 -5.75
N LEU A 102 10.81 -3.87 -7.00
CA LEU A 102 10.72 -4.91 -8.05
C LEU A 102 11.66 -6.09 -7.84
N GLU A 103 12.79 -5.92 -7.14
CA GLU A 103 13.79 -6.99 -6.99
C GLU A 103 13.20 -8.29 -6.40
N ALA A 104 12.31 -8.16 -5.42
CA ALA A 104 11.73 -9.32 -4.74
C ALA A 104 10.49 -9.89 -5.43
N LEU A 105 9.80 -9.12 -6.26
CA LEU A 105 8.50 -9.50 -6.81
C LEU A 105 8.53 -10.79 -7.65
N PRO A 106 9.54 -11.07 -8.49
CA PRO A 106 9.55 -12.32 -9.26
C PRO A 106 9.52 -13.58 -8.39
N THR A 107 10.05 -13.48 -7.18
CA THR A 107 10.08 -14.59 -6.22
C THR A 107 8.87 -14.56 -5.29
N ASP A 108 8.56 -13.40 -4.73
CA ASP A 108 7.57 -13.26 -3.66
C ASP A 108 6.13 -13.11 -4.19
N ASP A 109 5.98 -12.53 -5.39
CA ASP A 109 4.68 -12.27 -6.02
C ASP A 109 4.79 -12.24 -7.55
N PRO A 110 5.06 -13.38 -8.22
CA PRO A 110 5.26 -13.42 -9.68
C PRO A 110 4.03 -12.98 -10.47
N GLU A 111 2.83 -13.22 -9.97
CA GLU A 111 1.58 -12.72 -10.57
C GLU A 111 1.49 -11.20 -10.42
N GLY A 112 1.84 -10.68 -9.25
CA GLY A 112 1.86 -9.25 -8.98
C GLY A 112 2.92 -8.51 -9.80
N ALA A 113 4.08 -9.11 -10.02
CA ALA A 113 5.12 -8.54 -10.86
C ALA A 113 4.61 -8.18 -12.26
N ALA A 114 3.77 -9.04 -12.85
CA ALA A 114 3.17 -8.80 -14.16
C ALA A 114 2.12 -7.67 -14.19
N ARG A 115 1.68 -7.20 -13.03
CA ARG A 115 0.69 -6.12 -12.87
C ARG A 115 1.32 -4.76 -12.60
N VAL A 116 2.62 -4.71 -12.30
CA VAL A 116 3.31 -3.45 -12.05
C VAL A 116 3.43 -2.68 -13.37
N PRO A 117 3.00 -1.41 -13.42
CA PRO A 117 3.15 -0.58 -14.60
C PRO A 117 4.63 -0.19 -14.81
N ASP A 118 4.90 0.54 -15.89
CA ASP A 118 6.18 1.20 -16.03
C ASP A 118 6.41 2.23 -14.90
N ARG A 119 7.67 2.59 -14.68
CA ARG A 119 8.11 3.47 -13.60
C ARG A 119 7.40 4.84 -13.61
N GLU A 120 7.26 5.44 -14.77
CA GLU A 120 6.63 6.76 -14.90
C GLU A 120 5.15 6.71 -14.53
N THR A 121 4.43 5.73 -15.05
CA THR A 121 3.02 5.48 -14.73
C THR A 121 2.84 5.19 -13.23
N TYR A 122 3.74 4.40 -12.64
CA TYR A 122 3.68 4.10 -11.20
C TYR A 122 3.81 5.38 -10.36
N TYR A 123 4.87 6.18 -10.58
CA TYR A 123 5.09 7.40 -9.80
C TYR A 123 3.98 8.43 -9.97
N ALA A 124 3.43 8.57 -11.18
CA ALA A 124 2.31 9.47 -11.43
C ALA A 124 1.03 9.08 -10.66
N ASN A 125 0.91 7.84 -10.20
CA ASN A 125 -0.30 7.29 -9.63
C ASN A 125 -0.16 6.73 -8.21
N MET A 126 1.02 6.76 -7.59
CA MET A 126 1.18 6.22 -6.23
C MET A 126 0.52 7.07 -5.13
N GLY A 127 0.18 8.31 -5.42
CA GLY A 127 -0.61 9.16 -4.54
C GLY A 127 0.16 9.82 -3.38
N THR A 128 1.46 9.92 -3.51
CA THR A 128 2.31 10.62 -2.52
C THR A 128 2.75 12.00 -2.97
#